data_39ec6a2d465ef9599a0f2d6617bc01dc
#
_entry.id   39ec6a2d465ef9599a0f2d6617bc01dc
#
_cell.length_a   1.000
_cell.length_b   1.000
_cell.length_c   1.000
_cell.angle_alpha   90.00
_cell.angle_beta   90.00
_cell.angle_gamma   90.00
#
_symmetry.space_group_name_H-M   'P 1'
#
loop_
_entity.id
_entity.type
_entity.pdbx_description
1 polymer ?
#
loop_
_entity_poly.entity_id
_entity_poly.type
_entity_poly.pdbx_seq_one_letter_code
_entity_poly.pdbx_strand_id
1 'polypeptide(L)'
;SPHVGFEIEPKPNVTSFTPSTLRPGMGEVWLRVHSQANGDADVIAITPWGGFAADRYWKMDLPQDNGERWAVNPIEFFRAALKRRGDIPVPDVTTETGRRLLLVHVDGDGFPSRAELPGTPLASEVMLKEFLERYRWPSTVSIIEGEVGARGLYAALTPLMEKTARQIFALPHVEMASHTYSHPFFWADAELGRAREGRAMGLRIPGYQYNAAREITGARDYINTLAPPGKQTRVVLWSGDTQPLETPVRLAYQAGLLNMNSGNTWISKAEPSLTLVGPLGMMKGDWFQVYAPMQNENVYTNNWTGPFYGFERVIETFEMTDTPRRLKPVNIYYHTYIASKRASIASLHKVYGWAEAQLRQQQLHPVHASEYIERTLDWRRATVARTDAGLELRGGRQLRQWRVDAGSALPVFSAANGIAGHHR
;
A
#
# COMPACT_ATOMS: atom_id res chain seq x y z
N SER A 1 -9.41 -9.73 31.25
CA SER A 1 -8.89 -8.36 31.19
C SER A 1 -9.71 -7.55 30.18
N PRO A 2 -10.00 -6.25 30.41
CA PRO A 2 -10.73 -5.43 29.44
C PRO A 2 -9.96 -5.18 28.14
N HIS A 3 -8.69 -5.53 28.10
CA HIS A 3 -7.82 -5.34 26.95
C HIS A 3 -7.80 -6.53 25.99
N VAL A 4 -8.49 -7.63 26.33
CA VAL A 4 -8.52 -8.88 25.57
C VAL A 4 -9.94 -9.16 25.11
N GLY A 5 -10.11 -9.85 23.98
CA GLY A 5 -11.42 -10.07 23.34
C GLY A 5 -11.80 -8.96 22.35
N PHE A 6 -10.81 -8.34 21.69
CA PHE A 6 -11.07 -7.19 20.80
C PHE A 6 -11.87 -7.55 19.53
N GLU A 7 -11.36 -8.45 18.71
CA GLU A 7 -12.09 -8.96 17.53
C GLU A 7 -12.51 -10.43 17.75
N ILE A 8 -11.81 -11.14 18.61
CA ILE A 8 -12.05 -12.53 18.96
C ILE A 8 -11.60 -12.81 20.38
N GLU A 9 -12.36 -13.65 21.09
CA GLU A 9 -11.92 -14.18 22.38
C GLU A 9 -10.71 -15.11 22.18
N PRO A 10 -9.63 -14.94 22.95
CA PRO A 10 -8.49 -15.80 22.86
C PRO A 10 -8.87 -17.24 23.28
N LYS A 11 -8.66 -18.18 22.36
CA LYS A 11 -8.79 -19.63 22.63
C LYS A 11 -7.46 -20.30 22.28
N PRO A 12 -6.38 -19.92 22.94
CA PRO A 12 -5.08 -20.49 22.61
C PRO A 12 -5.06 -21.98 22.95
N ASN A 13 -4.43 -22.76 22.09
CA ASN A 13 -4.06 -24.12 22.45
C ASN A 13 -2.94 -24.05 23.49
N VAL A 14 -3.30 -24.21 24.76
CA VAL A 14 -2.38 -24.06 25.90
C VAL A 14 -1.51 -25.29 26.18
N THR A 15 -1.39 -26.20 25.24
CA THR A 15 -0.65 -27.48 25.46
C THR A 15 0.87 -27.33 25.42
N SER A 16 1.40 -26.20 24.91
CA SER A 16 2.85 -25.98 24.84
C SER A 16 3.22 -24.53 25.02
N PHE A 17 3.51 -24.13 26.25
CA PHE A 17 4.16 -22.85 26.53
C PHE A 17 5.22 -23.02 27.63
N THR A 18 6.22 -22.14 27.65
CA THR A 18 7.17 -22.08 28.73
C THR A 18 6.57 -21.26 29.87
N PRO A 19 6.43 -21.83 31.08
CA PRO A 19 5.91 -21.09 32.22
C PRO A 19 6.82 -19.91 32.53
N SER A 20 6.23 -18.73 32.55
CA SER A 20 6.94 -17.50 32.89
C SER A 20 5.95 -16.47 33.39
N THR A 21 6.20 -15.91 34.57
CA THR A 21 5.37 -14.88 35.16
C THR A 21 6.19 -13.62 35.44
N LEU A 22 5.55 -12.48 35.30
CA LEU A 22 6.15 -11.22 35.73
C LEU A 22 6.36 -11.22 37.26
N ARG A 23 7.50 -10.70 37.70
CA ARG A 23 7.70 -10.43 39.11
C ARG A 23 6.66 -9.40 39.60
N PRO A 24 6.15 -9.54 40.82
CA PRO A 24 5.19 -8.56 41.38
C PRO A 24 5.71 -7.13 41.24
N GLY A 25 4.85 -6.22 40.79
CA GLY A 25 5.19 -4.80 40.60
C GLY A 25 5.98 -4.47 39.32
N MET A 26 6.32 -5.45 38.49
CA MET A 26 7.10 -5.21 37.25
C MET A 26 6.26 -4.94 36.02
N GLY A 27 4.94 -4.80 36.17
CA GLY A 27 4.06 -4.45 35.04
C GLY A 27 2.62 -4.83 35.29
N GLU A 28 1.80 -4.59 34.27
CA GLU A 28 0.39 -4.94 34.20
C GLU A 28 0.20 -6.13 33.28
N VAL A 29 -0.34 -7.24 33.80
CA VAL A 29 -0.63 -8.44 33.01
C VAL A 29 -2.00 -8.26 32.33
N TRP A 30 -2.01 -8.29 31.01
CA TRP A 30 -3.23 -8.22 30.20
C TRP A 30 -3.82 -9.61 29.96
N LEU A 31 -2.98 -10.61 29.73
CA LEU A 31 -3.41 -12.00 29.59
C LEU A 31 -2.45 -12.96 30.29
N ARG A 32 -3.03 -13.77 31.19
CA ARG A 32 -2.37 -14.92 31.79
C ARG A 32 -3.05 -16.19 31.32
N VAL A 33 -2.26 -17.20 31.00
CA VAL A 33 -2.74 -18.53 30.67
C VAL A 33 -2.31 -19.53 31.75
N HIS A 34 -3.13 -20.55 31.96
CA HIS A 34 -2.84 -21.62 32.90
C HIS A 34 -2.98 -22.97 32.22
N SER A 35 -2.10 -23.88 32.56
CA SER A 35 -2.21 -25.30 32.17
C SER A 35 -1.83 -26.19 33.36
N GLN A 36 -2.54 -27.28 33.53
CA GLN A 36 -2.22 -28.27 34.60
C GLN A 36 -0.80 -28.82 34.46
N ALA A 37 -0.31 -28.97 33.22
CA ALA A 37 1.02 -29.54 32.96
C ALA A 37 2.15 -28.51 33.16
N ASN A 38 1.91 -27.22 32.80
CA ASN A 38 2.95 -26.20 32.71
C ASN A 38 2.79 -25.07 33.74
N GLY A 39 1.70 -25.00 34.51
CA GLY A 39 1.42 -23.91 35.44
C GLY A 39 0.99 -22.62 34.74
N ASP A 40 1.39 -21.47 35.25
CA ASP A 40 1.02 -20.14 34.80
C ASP A 40 2.04 -19.52 33.85
N ALA A 41 1.57 -18.78 32.84
CA ALA A 41 2.38 -17.91 32.04
C ALA A 41 1.68 -16.57 31.76
N ASP A 42 2.38 -15.48 31.95
CA ASP A 42 1.96 -14.15 31.51
C ASP A 42 2.37 -13.97 30.06
N VAL A 43 1.37 -14.01 29.17
CA VAL A 43 1.61 -14.08 27.72
C VAL A 43 1.40 -12.73 27.02
N ILE A 44 0.70 -11.81 27.67
CA ILE A 44 0.59 -10.41 27.22
C ILE A 44 0.70 -9.50 28.43
N ALA A 45 1.63 -8.55 28.40
CA ALA A 45 1.78 -7.59 29.48
C ALA A 45 2.43 -6.28 29.03
N ILE A 46 2.16 -5.23 29.80
CA ILE A 46 2.82 -3.92 29.71
C ILE A 46 3.77 -3.78 30.88
N THR A 47 4.99 -3.38 30.60
CA THR A 47 6.08 -3.26 31.57
C THR A 47 6.69 -1.85 31.57
N PRO A 48 7.52 -1.48 32.57
CA PRO A 48 8.23 -0.19 32.56
C PRO A 48 9.09 0.07 31.33
N TRP A 49 9.60 -0.97 30.67
CA TRP A 49 10.46 -0.86 29.49
C TRP A 49 9.73 -1.06 28.14
N GLY A 50 8.41 -1.34 28.15
CA GLY A 50 7.58 -1.55 26.95
C GLY A 50 6.50 -2.60 27.18
N GLY A 51 6.03 -3.23 26.11
CA GLY A 51 5.08 -4.34 26.17
C GLY A 51 5.66 -5.59 25.54
N PHE A 52 5.15 -6.74 25.93
CA PHE A 52 5.36 -7.98 25.19
C PHE A 52 4.05 -8.72 24.96
N ALA A 53 3.97 -9.43 23.85
CA ALA A 53 2.87 -10.33 23.53
C ALA A 53 3.47 -11.59 22.90
N ALA A 54 3.22 -12.73 23.52
CA ALA A 54 3.69 -14.00 23.00
C ALA A 54 2.91 -14.38 21.74
N ASP A 55 3.60 -15.03 20.80
CA ASP A 55 3.00 -15.51 19.57
C ASP A 55 1.77 -16.39 19.86
N ARG A 56 0.76 -16.33 19.00
CA ARG A 56 -0.53 -17.03 19.09
C ARG A 56 -1.47 -16.60 20.22
N TYR A 57 -1.12 -15.54 20.98
CA TYR A 57 -2.01 -15.04 22.04
C TYR A 57 -2.54 -13.63 21.74
N TRP A 58 -1.87 -12.87 20.91
CA TRP A 58 -2.26 -11.50 20.51
C TRP A 58 -3.10 -11.49 19.23
N LYS A 59 -2.85 -12.45 18.32
CA LYS A 59 -3.66 -12.75 17.13
C LYS A 59 -4.05 -14.23 17.14
N MET A 60 -5.22 -14.51 16.62
CA MET A 60 -5.76 -15.86 16.48
C MET A 60 -5.95 -16.19 15.01
N ASP A 61 -5.42 -17.32 14.58
CA ASP A 61 -5.70 -17.88 13.26
C ASP A 61 -7.14 -18.41 13.21
N LEU A 62 -7.83 -18.18 12.11
CA LEU A 62 -9.13 -18.75 11.78
C LEU A 62 -8.93 -19.96 10.86
N PRO A 63 -9.03 -21.20 11.36
CA PRO A 63 -8.66 -22.40 10.59
C PRO A 63 -9.51 -22.60 9.31
N GLN A 64 -10.74 -22.08 9.30
CA GLN A 64 -11.67 -22.26 8.18
C GLN A 64 -11.50 -21.22 7.06
N ASP A 65 -10.94 -20.05 7.38
CA ASP A 65 -10.95 -18.89 6.46
C ASP A 65 -9.53 -18.43 6.04
N ASN A 66 -8.47 -19.13 6.50
CA ASN A 66 -7.08 -18.67 6.37
C ASN A 66 -6.87 -17.20 6.79
N GLY A 67 -7.71 -16.70 7.68
CA GLY A 67 -7.69 -15.34 8.20
C GLY A 67 -7.14 -15.26 9.62
N GLU A 68 -6.87 -14.05 10.05
CA GLU A 68 -6.43 -13.76 11.42
C GLU A 68 -7.39 -12.75 12.07
N ARG A 69 -7.46 -12.77 13.40
CA ARG A 69 -8.20 -11.77 14.21
C ARG A 69 -7.35 -11.33 15.40
N TRP A 70 -7.45 -10.08 15.74
CA TRP A 70 -6.80 -9.52 16.92
C TRP A 70 -7.54 -9.96 18.20
N ALA A 71 -6.88 -10.71 19.06
CA ALA A 71 -7.38 -10.98 20.40
C ALA A 71 -7.17 -9.81 21.35
N VAL A 72 -6.22 -8.94 21.05
CA VAL A 72 -5.89 -7.72 21.81
C VAL A 72 -6.04 -6.50 20.90
N ASN A 73 -6.57 -5.40 21.40
CA ASN A 73 -6.62 -4.16 20.63
C ASN A 73 -5.20 -3.65 20.35
N PRO A 74 -4.71 -3.72 19.09
CA PRO A 74 -3.33 -3.37 18.79
C PRO A 74 -3.04 -1.88 19.01
N ILE A 75 -4.03 -1.01 18.82
CA ILE A 75 -3.86 0.44 19.00
C ILE A 75 -3.62 0.75 20.49
N GLU A 76 -4.40 0.15 21.39
CA GLU A 76 -4.24 0.33 22.83
C GLU A 76 -2.94 -0.32 23.32
N PHE A 77 -2.63 -1.52 22.86
CA PHE A 77 -1.40 -2.22 23.21
C PHE A 77 -0.16 -1.36 22.87
N PHE A 78 -0.04 -0.91 21.63
CA PHE A 78 1.12 -0.11 21.24
C PHE A 78 1.14 1.28 21.91
N ARG A 79 -0.03 1.88 22.18
CA ARG A 79 -0.10 3.13 22.95
C ARG A 79 0.47 2.95 24.36
N ALA A 80 0.09 1.88 25.04
CA ALA A 80 0.56 1.56 26.40
C ALA A 80 2.04 1.14 26.39
N ALA A 81 2.42 0.21 25.50
CA ALA A 81 3.80 -0.30 25.40
C ALA A 81 4.82 0.78 25.06
N LEU A 82 4.48 1.69 24.16
CA LEU A 82 5.35 2.82 23.78
C LEU A 82 5.20 4.03 24.72
N LYS A 83 4.35 3.94 25.75
CA LYS A 83 4.03 5.04 26.68
C LYS A 83 3.70 6.34 25.95
N ARG A 84 2.99 6.19 24.81
CA ARG A 84 2.70 7.32 23.95
C ARG A 84 1.79 8.31 24.65
N ARG A 85 2.27 9.54 24.81
CA ARG A 85 1.49 10.66 25.32
C ARG A 85 0.66 11.24 24.18
N GLY A 86 -0.62 11.47 24.42
CA GLY A 86 -1.55 12.01 23.42
C GLY A 86 -1.21 13.43 22.95
N ASP A 87 -0.45 14.19 23.77
CA ASP A 87 -0.02 15.55 23.49
C ASP A 87 1.22 15.62 22.55
N ILE A 88 1.83 14.49 22.22
CA ILE A 88 2.97 14.45 21.28
C ILE A 88 2.45 14.23 19.86
N PRO A 89 2.71 15.18 18.93
CA PRO A 89 2.34 15.03 17.54
C PRO A 89 3.00 13.81 16.89
N VAL A 90 2.27 13.14 16.02
CA VAL A 90 2.79 12.05 15.17
C VAL A 90 2.71 12.46 13.70
N PRO A 91 3.70 12.10 12.88
CA PRO A 91 3.66 12.42 11.46
C PRO A 91 2.51 11.69 10.77
N ASP A 92 1.79 12.39 9.89
CA ASP A 92 0.63 11.87 9.18
C ASP A 92 0.84 11.84 7.67
N VAL A 93 0.85 10.65 7.09
CA VAL A 93 0.97 10.40 5.64
C VAL A 93 -0.38 10.23 4.96
N THR A 94 -1.49 10.43 5.68
CA THR A 94 -2.83 10.15 5.17
C THR A 94 -3.60 11.40 4.74
N THR A 95 -3.12 12.59 5.12
CA THR A 95 -3.84 13.85 4.87
C THR A 95 -2.95 14.96 4.31
N GLU A 96 -3.60 15.92 3.69
CA GLU A 96 -3.06 17.23 3.36
C GLU A 96 -4.12 18.29 3.63
N THR A 97 -3.76 19.32 4.40
CA THR A 97 -4.69 20.42 4.77
C THR A 97 -6.05 19.91 5.29
N GLY A 98 -6.03 18.89 6.17
CA GLY A 98 -7.22 18.25 6.75
C GLY A 98 -7.97 17.29 5.82
N ARG A 99 -7.69 17.28 4.51
CA ARG A 99 -8.33 16.40 3.53
C ARG A 99 -7.53 15.10 3.39
N ARG A 100 -8.25 14.00 3.23
CA ARG A 100 -7.65 12.68 3.03
C ARG A 100 -7.00 12.59 1.66
N LEU A 101 -5.78 12.03 1.55
CA LEU A 101 -5.12 11.86 0.27
C LEU A 101 -5.88 10.89 -0.63
N LEU A 102 -5.90 11.21 -1.94
CA LEU A 102 -6.40 10.33 -3.01
C LEU A 102 -5.26 10.04 -3.97
N LEU A 103 -4.92 8.76 -4.10
CA LEU A 103 -4.00 8.25 -5.10
C LEU A 103 -4.79 7.48 -6.17
N VAL A 104 -4.38 7.63 -7.42
CA VAL A 104 -4.75 6.73 -8.51
C VAL A 104 -3.46 6.16 -9.07
N HIS A 105 -3.30 4.83 -9.03
CA HIS A 105 -2.19 4.21 -9.73
C HIS A 105 -2.62 2.95 -10.48
N VAL A 106 -1.99 2.73 -11.62
CA VAL A 106 -2.36 1.71 -12.59
C VAL A 106 -1.14 0.87 -12.91
N ASP A 107 -1.24 -0.41 -12.65
CA ASP A 107 -0.25 -1.39 -13.09
C ASP A 107 -0.47 -1.73 -14.56
N GLY A 108 0.64 -1.98 -15.26
CA GLY A 108 0.67 -2.09 -16.72
C GLY A 108 0.06 -3.37 -17.30
N ASP A 109 -0.28 -4.32 -16.45
CA ASP A 109 -0.73 -5.66 -16.84
C ASP A 109 -1.92 -5.64 -17.79
N GLY A 110 -1.76 -6.40 -18.88
CA GLY A 110 -2.82 -6.56 -19.86
C GLY A 110 -3.07 -5.31 -20.70
N PHE A 111 -2.06 -4.50 -20.90
CA PHE A 111 -2.10 -3.36 -21.82
C PHE A 111 -2.62 -3.76 -23.21
N PRO A 112 -2.26 -4.94 -23.79
CA PRO A 112 -2.78 -5.47 -25.04
C PRO A 112 -4.11 -6.21 -24.93
N SER A 113 -4.71 -6.37 -23.76
CA SER A 113 -5.98 -7.11 -23.59
C SER A 113 -7.10 -6.52 -24.44
N ARG A 114 -7.91 -7.39 -25.07
CA ARG A 114 -9.05 -6.94 -25.86
C ARG A 114 -10.27 -6.69 -24.99
N ALA A 115 -10.87 -5.52 -25.16
CA ALA A 115 -12.06 -5.15 -24.40
C ALA A 115 -13.35 -5.72 -25.03
N GLU A 116 -14.30 -6.10 -24.19
CA GLU A 116 -15.65 -6.56 -24.57
C GLU A 116 -16.55 -5.38 -24.97
N LEU A 117 -16.05 -4.54 -25.87
CA LEU A 117 -16.73 -3.37 -26.42
C LEU A 117 -16.80 -3.45 -27.95
N PRO A 118 -17.71 -2.73 -28.60
CA PRO A 118 -17.75 -2.66 -30.06
C PRO A 118 -16.39 -2.27 -30.64
N GLY A 119 -15.94 -2.98 -31.68
CA GLY A 119 -14.62 -2.79 -32.27
C GLY A 119 -13.46 -3.44 -31.50
N THR A 120 -13.72 -4.09 -30.38
CA THR A 120 -12.73 -4.80 -29.56
C THR A 120 -11.40 -4.01 -29.34
N PRO A 121 -11.48 -2.76 -28.86
CA PRO A 121 -10.27 -1.94 -28.63
C PRO A 121 -9.36 -2.61 -27.59
N LEU A 122 -8.11 -2.14 -27.48
CA LEU A 122 -7.24 -2.55 -26.39
C LEU A 122 -7.72 -1.96 -25.04
N ALA A 123 -7.54 -2.69 -23.96
CA ALA A 123 -7.87 -2.22 -22.62
C ALA A 123 -7.16 -0.89 -22.30
N SER A 124 -5.93 -0.71 -22.77
CA SER A 124 -5.19 0.56 -22.67
C SER A 124 -5.86 1.73 -23.39
N GLU A 125 -6.50 1.49 -24.55
CA GLU A 125 -7.25 2.52 -25.27
C GLU A 125 -8.53 2.90 -24.52
N VAL A 126 -9.22 1.91 -23.93
CA VAL A 126 -10.40 2.13 -23.09
C VAL A 126 -10.02 2.88 -21.82
N MET A 127 -8.94 2.46 -21.13
CA MET A 127 -8.45 3.15 -19.95
C MET A 127 -8.12 4.62 -20.24
N LEU A 128 -7.43 4.90 -21.34
CA LEU A 128 -7.14 6.27 -21.77
C LEU A 128 -8.43 7.08 -21.91
N LYS A 129 -9.41 6.59 -22.65
CA LYS A 129 -10.62 7.35 -23.05
C LYS A 129 -11.65 7.47 -21.92
N GLU A 130 -11.95 6.35 -21.24
CA GLU A 130 -13.01 6.31 -20.24
C GLU A 130 -12.60 6.83 -18.88
N PHE A 131 -11.30 6.74 -18.56
CA PHE A 131 -10.82 7.08 -17.22
C PHE A 131 -9.82 8.23 -17.21
N LEU A 132 -8.70 8.13 -17.90
CA LEU A 132 -7.63 9.13 -17.77
C LEU A 132 -7.97 10.48 -18.43
N GLU A 133 -8.64 10.51 -19.58
CA GLU A 133 -9.09 11.76 -20.21
C GLU A 133 -10.32 12.36 -19.50
N ARG A 134 -11.16 11.50 -18.89
CA ARG A 134 -12.38 11.93 -18.21
C ARG A 134 -12.12 12.47 -16.81
N TYR A 135 -11.36 11.71 -16.00
CA TYR A 135 -11.04 12.05 -14.61
C TYR A 135 -9.61 12.60 -14.54
N ARG A 136 -9.46 13.90 -14.66
CA ARG A 136 -8.16 14.58 -14.78
C ARG A 136 -7.50 14.81 -13.43
N TRP A 137 -7.43 13.78 -12.61
CA TRP A 137 -6.75 13.81 -11.33
C TRP A 137 -5.31 13.31 -11.47
N PRO A 138 -4.39 13.72 -10.57
CA PRO A 138 -3.08 13.10 -10.49
C PRO A 138 -3.19 11.57 -10.52
N SER A 139 -2.59 10.94 -11.52
CA SER A 139 -2.63 9.49 -11.73
C SER A 139 -1.24 9.01 -12.09
N THR A 140 -0.79 7.90 -11.51
CA THR A 140 0.50 7.27 -11.83
C THR A 140 0.24 6.04 -12.65
N VAL A 141 0.74 5.99 -13.88
CA VAL A 141 0.48 4.91 -14.83
C VAL A 141 1.78 4.25 -15.24
N SER A 142 1.83 2.94 -15.09
CA SER A 142 2.97 2.12 -15.51
C SER A 142 2.67 1.32 -16.76
N ILE A 143 3.72 0.85 -17.41
CA ILE A 143 3.67 -0.15 -18.48
C ILE A 143 4.72 -1.23 -18.26
N ILE A 144 4.43 -2.43 -18.76
CA ILE A 144 5.38 -3.53 -18.85
C ILE A 144 6.06 -3.45 -20.21
N GLU A 145 7.38 -3.23 -20.24
CA GLU A 145 8.08 -3.15 -21.53
C GLU A 145 7.91 -4.42 -22.35
N GLY A 146 7.94 -5.60 -21.71
CA GLY A 146 7.80 -6.88 -22.38
C GLY A 146 6.41 -7.14 -22.99
N GLU A 147 5.40 -6.36 -22.63
CA GLU A 147 4.10 -6.33 -23.36
C GLU A 147 4.13 -5.32 -24.50
N VAL A 148 4.61 -4.10 -24.24
CA VAL A 148 4.47 -2.95 -25.14
C VAL A 148 5.56 -2.88 -26.19
N GLY A 149 6.78 -3.25 -25.84
CA GLY A 149 7.97 -3.08 -26.68
C GLY A 149 8.12 -4.12 -27.79
N ALA A 150 8.81 -3.74 -28.87
CA ALA A 150 9.01 -4.59 -30.05
C ALA A 150 9.77 -5.89 -29.77
N ARG A 151 10.54 -5.95 -28.67
CA ARG A 151 11.26 -7.16 -28.24
C ARG A 151 10.46 -8.00 -27.24
N GLY A 152 9.20 -7.64 -27.00
CA GLY A 152 8.29 -8.31 -26.08
C GLY A 152 7.43 -9.36 -26.77
N LEU A 153 6.32 -9.69 -26.09
CA LEU A 153 5.40 -10.76 -26.50
C LEU A 153 4.49 -10.39 -27.69
N TYR A 154 4.20 -9.10 -27.88
CA TYR A 154 3.18 -8.64 -28.81
C TYR A 154 3.75 -7.68 -29.85
N ALA A 155 4.88 -8.04 -30.48
CA ALA A 155 5.60 -7.21 -31.44
C ALA A 155 4.73 -6.61 -32.55
N ALA A 156 3.73 -7.36 -33.04
CA ALA A 156 2.77 -6.88 -34.05
C ALA A 156 1.86 -5.75 -33.56
N LEU A 157 1.64 -5.65 -32.25
CA LEU A 157 0.80 -4.61 -31.62
C LEU A 157 1.64 -3.42 -31.11
N THR A 158 2.97 -3.53 -31.07
CA THR A 158 3.87 -2.50 -30.55
C THR A 158 3.57 -1.10 -31.10
N PRO A 159 3.37 -0.87 -32.43
CA PRO A 159 3.12 0.48 -32.93
C PRO A 159 1.84 1.11 -32.34
N LEU A 160 0.79 0.30 -32.15
CA LEU A 160 -0.46 0.75 -31.54
C LEU A 160 -0.30 1.01 -30.05
N MET A 161 0.37 0.09 -29.34
CA MET A 161 0.57 0.20 -27.89
C MET A 161 1.49 1.36 -27.53
N GLU A 162 2.61 1.55 -28.24
CA GLU A 162 3.47 2.71 -28.02
C GLU A 162 2.75 4.04 -28.32
N LYS A 163 1.94 4.08 -29.37
CA LYS A 163 1.11 5.26 -29.66
C LYS A 163 0.18 5.56 -28.47
N THR A 164 -0.52 4.55 -27.95
CA THR A 164 -1.43 4.71 -26.80
C THR A 164 -0.66 5.10 -25.54
N ALA A 165 0.50 4.50 -25.28
CA ALA A 165 1.35 4.85 -24.15
C ALA A 165 1.83 6.31 -24.23
N ARG A 166 2.27 6.78 -25.42
CA ARG A 166 2.63 8.19 -25.64
C ARG A 166 1.45 9.14 -25.39
N GLN A 167 0.23 8.76 -25.79
CA GLN A 167 -0.96 9.57 -25.52
C GLN A 167 -1.26 9.64 -24.02
N ILE A 168 -1.17 8.51 -23.29
CA ILE A 168 -1.33 8.47 -21.84
C ILE A 168 -0.28 9.35 -21.15
N PHE A 169 0.98 9.21 -21.50
CA PHE A 169 2.08 9.96 -20.90
C PHE A 169 2.08 11.45 -21.26
N ALA A 170 1.44 11.83 -22.37
CA ALA A 170 1.26 13.23 -22.74
C ALA A 170 0.23 13.96 -21.88
N LEU A 171 -0.66 13.25 -21.17
CA LEU A 171 -1.64 13.86 -20.27
C LEU A 171 -0.93 14.57 -19.11
N PRO A 172 -1.18 15.86 -18.84
CA PRO A 172 -0.41 16.64 -17.86
C PRO A 172 -0.53 16.09 -16.42
N HIS A 173 -1.64 15.46 -16.09
CA HIS A 173 -1.94 14.89 -14.78
C HIS A 173 -1.47 13.43 -14.63
N VAL A 174 -0.85 12.86 -15.64
CA VAL A 174 -0.31 11.49 -15.57
C VAL A 174 1.17 11.52 -15.24
N GLU A 175 1.57 10.84 -14.19
CA GLU A 175 2.94 10.52 -13.81
C GLU A 175 3.34 9.18 -14.43
N MET A 176 4.55 9.12 -14.99
CA MET A 176 5.07 7.92 -15.63
C MET A 176 5.71 6.98 -14.61
N ALA A 177 5.35 5.70 -14.69
CA ALA A 177 5.93 4.63 -13.87
C ALA A 177 6.37 3.43 -14.73
N SER A 178 7.25 2.61 -14.18
CA SER A 178 7.69 1.34 -14.76
C SER A 178 7.00 0.19 -14.05
N HIS A 179 6.51 -0.79 -14.82
CA HIS A 179 6.09 -2.09 -14.30
C HIS A 179 7.05 -3.20 -14.75
N THR A 180 8.32 -2.83 -14.83
CA THR A 180 9.45 -3.68 -15.19
C THR A 180 9.51 -4.14 -16.66
N TYR A 181 10.46 -5.01 -16.98
CA TYR A 181 10.60 -5.57 -18.33
C TYR A 181 9.79 -6.84 -18.53
N SER A 182 10.07 -7.87 -17.74
CA SER A 182 9.46 -9.19 -17.89
C SER A 182 8.33 -9.48 -16.89
N HIS A 183 7.98 -8.50 -16.07
CA HIS A 183 6.98 -8.69 -15.03
C HIS A 183 7.28 -9.91 -14.14
N PRO A 184 8.36 -9.92 -13.33
CA PRO A 184 8.62 -11.05 -12.44
C PRO A 184 7.39 -11.37 -11.57
N PHE A 185 6.93 -12.63 -11.60
CA PHE A 185 5.80 -13.08 -10.78
C PHE A 185 6.22 -13.45 -9.37
N PHE A 186 7.48 -13.87 -9.20
CA PHE A 186 8.08 -14.29 -7.94
C PHE A 186 9.49 -13.70 -7.84
N TRP A 187 9.60 -12.50 -7.29
CA TRP A 187 10.84 -11.72 -7.28
C TRP A 187 12.01 -12.43 -6.60
N ALA A 188 11.77 -12.95 -5.38
CA ALA A 188 12.83 -13.62 -4.64
C ALA A 188 13.35 -14.86 -5.37
N ASP A 189 12.45 -15.65 -5.95
CA ASP A 189 12.84 -16.86 -6.68
C ASP A 189 13.54 -16.51 -7.99
N ALA A 190 13.07 -15.48 -8.71
CA ALA A 190 13.73 -14.99 -9.93
C ALA A 190 15.17 -14.53 -9.65
N GLU A 191 15.39 -13.78 -8.58
CA GLU A 191 16.70 -13.29 -8.18
C GLU A 191 17.64 -14.42 -7.72
N LEU A 192 17.10 -15.44 -7.06
CA LEU A 192 17.85 -16.60 -6.57
C LEU A 192 18.00 -17.70 -7.61
N GLY A 193 17.49 -17.49 -8.84
CA GLY A 193 17.54 -18.50 -9.91
C GLY A 193 16.72 -19.75 -9.60
N ARG A 194 15.70 -19.65 -8.76
CA ARG A 194 14.83 -20.79 -8.38
C ARG A 194 13.68 -20.90 -9.37
N ALA A 195 13.40 -22.09 -9.84
CA ALA A 195 12.21 -22.40 -10.63
C ALA A 195 11.09 -22.88 -9.71
N ARG A 196 9.84 -22.53 -10.07
CA ARG A 196 8.65 -23.12 -9.46
C ARG A 196 8.02 -24.08 -10.45
N GLU A 197 7.87 -25.34 -10.03
CA GLU A 197 7.29 -26.36 -10.88
C GLU A 197 5.87 -25.95 -11.36
N GLY A 198 5.65 -26.07 -12.67
CA GLY A 198 4.36 -25.73 -13.29
C GLY A 198 3.99 -24.25 -13.31
N ARG A 199 4.87 -23.32 -12.84
CA ARG A 199 4.58 -21.88 -12.79
C ARG A 199 5.56 -21.07 -13.63
N ALA A 200 5.05 -20.08 -14.35
CA ALA A 200 5.89 -19.07 -15.00
C ALA A 200 6.51 -18.15 -13.95
N MET A 201 7.76 -17.76 -14.14
CA MET A 201 8.49 -16.85 -13.24
C MET A 201 8.28 -15.37 -13.61
N GLY A 202 7.74 -15.11 -14.79
CA GLY A 202 7.43 -13.82 -15.38
C GLY A 202 6.85 -14.04 -16.78
N LEU A 203 6.68 -12.98 -17.55
CA LEU A 203 6.35 -13.08 -18.98
C LEU A 203 7.42 -13.87 -19.72
N ARG A 204 7.00 -14.84 -20.52
CA ARG A 204 7.93 -15.72 -21.27
C ARG A 204 8.47 -15.01 -22.51
N ILE A 205 9.33 -14.02 -22.30
CA ILE A 205 9.95 -13.26 -23.39
C ILE A 205 11.05 -14.11 -24.03
N PRO A 206 11.01 -14.33 -25.36
CA PRO A 206 11.99 -15.18 -26.04
C PRO A 206 13.44 -14.72 -25.81
N GLY A 207 14.31 -15.66 -25.42
CA GLY A 207 15.73 -15.39 -25.20
C GLY A 207 16.08 -14.56 -23.96
N TYR A 208 15.10 -14.18 -23.14
CA TYR A 208 15.36 -13.43 -21.92
C TYR A 208 15.54 -14.35 -20.70
N GLN A 209 16.54 -14.03 -19.92
CA GLN A 209 16.75 -14.54 -18.56
C GLN A 209 16.73 -13.39 -17.59
N TYR A 210 16.19 -13.62 -16.39
CA TYR A 210 16.05 -12.58 -15.38
C TYR A 210 17.36 -11.84 -15.12
N ASN A 211 17.28 -10.52 -15.13
CA ASN A 211 18.38 -9.64 -14.79
C ASN A 211 17.81 -8.39 -14.09
N ALA A 212 18.12 -8.20 -12.81
CA ALA A 212 17.56 -7.12 -12.00
C ALA A 212 17.79 -5.72 -12.61
N ALA A 213 18.97 -5.46 -13.18
CA ALA A 213 19.24 -4.17 -13.84
C ALA A 213 18.37 -3.98 -15.09
N ARG A 214 18.14 -5.06 -15.86
CA ARG A 214 17.25 -5.01 -17.03
C ARG A 214 15.79 -4.76 -16.64
N GLU A 215 15.35 -5.38 -15.54
CA GLU A 215 14.00 -5.16 -15.01
C GLU A 215 13.79 -3.70 -14.55
N ILE A 216 14.76 -3.11 -13.90
CA ILE A 216 14.63 -1.79 -13.26
C ILE A 216 15.09 -0.66 -14.20
N THR A 217 16.38 -0.59 -14.47
CA THR A 217 16.96 0.53 -15.24
C THR A 217 16.71 0.39 -16.73
N GLY A 218 16.81 -0.83 -17.26
CA GLY A 218 16.55 -1.06 -18.68
C GLY A 218 15.11 -0.77 -19.08
N ALA A 219 14.13 -1.19 -18.26
CA ALA A 219 12.72 -0.89 -18.51
C ALA A 219 12.44 0.61 -18.38
N ARG A 220 12.99 1.28 -17.35
CA ARG A 220 12.90 2.74 -17.23
C ARG A 220 13.40 3.45 -18.49
N ASP A 221 14.56 3.04 -19.00
CA ASP A 221 15.19 3.69 -20.16
C ASP A 221 14.31 3.53 -21.41
N TYR A 222 13.73 2.35 -21.63
CA TYR A 222 12.75 2.16 -22.69
C TYR A 222 11.53 3.05 -22.52
N ILE A 223 10.93 3.06 -21.32
CA ILE A 223 9.72 3.86 -21.04
C ILE A 223 10.00 5.35 -21.27
N ASN A 224 11.19 5.82 -20.93
CA ASN A 224 11.60 7.20 -21.20
C ASN A 224 11.68 7.53 -22.70
N THR A 225 11.83 6.54 -23.61
CA THR A 225 11.73 6.79 -25.06
C THR A 225 10.30 7.14 -25.51
N LEU A 226 9.32 6.82 -24.68
CA LEU A 226 7.89 7.11 -24.91
C LEU A 226 7.44 8.41 -24.25
N ALA A 227 8.31 9.04 -23.48
CA ALA A 227 8.01 10.24 -22.71
C ALA A 227 7.86 11.47 -23.61
N PRO A 228 6.90 12.38 -23.33
CA PRO A 228 6.91 13.71 -23.90
C PRO A 228 8.05 14.55 -23.32
N PRO A 229 8.46 15.64 -23.99
CA PRO A 229 9.47 16.54 -23.46
C PRO A 229 9.18 16.99 -22.01
N GLY A 230 10.20 16.93 -21.15
CA GLY A 230 10.11 17.36 -19.75
C GLY A 230 9.53 16.33 -18.79
N LYS A 231 9.10 15.16 -19.25
CA LYS A 231 8.68 14.05 -18.39
C LYS A 231 9.69 12.90 -18.40
N GLN A 232 9.73 12.18 -17.32
CA GLN A 232 10.51 10.95 -17.17
C GLN A 232 9.84 10.00 -16.17
N THR A 233 10.18 8.73 -16.25
CA THR A 233 9.76 7.71 -15.29
C THR A 233 10.30 8.03 -13.90
N ARG A 234 9.41 8.12 -12.92
CA ARG A 234 9.75 8.45 -11.52
C ARG A 234 9.61 7.28 -10.56
N VAL A 235 8.76 6.32 -10.88
CA VAL A 235 8.33 5.26 -9.95
C VAL A 235 8.50 3.90 -10.59
N VAL A 236 8.95 2.92 -9.81
CA VAL A 236 8.79 1.49 -10.10
C VAL A 236 7.63 0.98 -9.28
N LEU A 237 6.63 0.40 -9.93
CA LEU A 237 5.55 -0.35 -9.32
C LEU A 237 5.91 -1.84 -9.40
N TRP A 238 6.10 -2.48 -8.23
CA TRP A 238 6.53 -3.88 -8.17
C TRP A 238 5.46 -4.81 -8.72
N SER A 239 5.87 -5.73 -9.58
CA SER A 239 4.99 -6.71 -10.24
C SER A 239 4.79 -7.98 -9.41
N GLY A 240 3.86 -8.82 -9.83
CA GLY A 240 3.63 -10.17 -9.32
C GLY A 240 3.40 -10.24 -7.82
N ASP A 241 4.20 -11.04 -7.11
CA ASP A 241 4.12 -11.17 -5.65
C ASP A 241 4.58 -9.92 -4.88
N THR A 242 5.13 -8.95 -5.59
CA THR A 242 5.60 -7.67 -5.03
C THR A 242 6.61 -7.83 -3.88
N GLN A 243 7.37 -8.94 -3.86
CA GLN A 243 8.33 -9.27 -2.81
C GLN A 243 9.79 -9.27 -3.31
N PRO A 244 10.29 -8.14 -3.86
CA PRO A 244 11.69 -8.06 -4.26
C PRO A 244 12.60 -8.29 -3.05
N LEU A 245 13.77 -8.86 -3.30
CA LEU A 245 14.87 -8.86 -2.33
C LEU A 245 15.55 -7.48 -2.32
N GLU A 246 16.67 -7.38 -1.65
CA GLU A 246 17.39 -6.11 -1.49
C GLU A 246 17.89 -5.53 -2.82
N THR A 247 18.44 -6.38 -3.73
CA THR A 247 19.12 -5.93 -4.95
C THR A 247 18.21 -5.10 -5.88
N PRO A 248 16.97 -5.54 -6.25
CA PRO A 248 16.10 -4.73 -7.08
C PRO A 248 15.73 -3.40 -6.43
N VAL A 249 15.45 -3.39 -5.11
CA VAL A 249 15.09 -2.17 -4.38
C VAL A 249 16.27 -1.20 -4.36
N ARG A 250 17.47 -1.68 -4.07
CA ARG A 250 18.69 -0.87 -4.12
C ARG A 250 18.92 -0.27 -5.50
N LEU A 251 18.76 -1.06 -6.57
CA LEU A 251 18.89 -0.57 -7.95
C LEU A 251 17.88 0.54 -8.28
N ALA A 252 16.63 0.41 -7.81
CA ALA A 252 15.65 1.48 -7.97
C ALA A 252 16.12 2.79 -7.32
N TYR A 253 16.57 2.74 -6.05
CA TYR A 253 17.12 3.91 -5.36
C TYR A 253 18.35 4.49 -6.05
N GLN A 254 19.30 3.65 -6.48
CA GLN A 254 20.50 4.08 -7.19
C GLN A 254 20.19 4.73 -8.54
N ALA A 255 19.10 4.31 -9.17
CA ALA A 255 18.61 4.90 -10.42
C ALA A 255 17.78 6.18 -10.20
N GLY A 256 17.62 6.65 -8.96
CA GLY A 256 16.78 7.81 -8.62
C GLY A 256 15.29 7.55 -8.75
N LEU A 257 14.89 6.27 -8.77
CA LEU A 257 13.48 5.88 -8.84
C LEU A 257 12.90 5.69 -7.43
N LEU A 258 11.70 6.16 -7.24
CA LEU A 258 10.83 5.78 -6.13
C LEU A 258 10.25 4.40 -6.40
N ASN A 259 9.74 3.72 -5.36
CA ASN A 259 9.17 2.39 -5.53
C ASN A 259 7.92 2.19 -4.66
N MET A 260 6.94 1.46 -5.19
CA MET A 260 5.71 1.14 -4.48
C MET A 260 5.15 -0.22 -4.94
N ASN A 261 4.16 -0.68 -4.30
CA ASN A 261 3.35 -1.90 -4.37
C ASN A 261 3.67 -2.87 -3.23
N SER A 262 2.83 -3.89 -3.11
CA SER A 262 2.61 -4.72 -1.92
C SER A 262 1.67 -4.04 -0.91
N GLY A 263 1.51 -4.64 0.25
CA GLY A 263 0.58 -4.23 1.28
C GLY A 263 -0.74 -5.02 1.19
N ASN A 264 -1.36 -5.29 2.34
CA ASN A 264 -2.58 -6.09 2.42
C ASN A 264 -3.69 -5.29 3.10
N THR A 265 -4.07 -4.15 2.50
CA THR A 265 -5.19 -3.36 3.01
C THR A 265 -6.41 -3.59 2.13
N TRP A 266 -7.35 -4.41 2.59
CA TRP A 266 -8.61 -4.75 1.90
C TRP A 266 -9.76 -5.05 2.88
N ILE A 267 -9.71 -4.48 4.09
CA ILE A 267 -10.76 -4.58 5.10
C ILE A 267 -12.13 -4.25 4.50
N SER A 268 -13.12 -5.06 4.77
CA SER A 268 -14.48 -4.93 4.23
C SER A 268 -15.52 -5.27 5.30
N LYS A 269 -16.80 -4.99 5.02
CA LYS A 269 -17.89 -5.35 5.93
C LYS A 269 -18.01 -6.87 6.13
N ALA A 270 -17.62 -7.66 5.13
CA ALA A 270 -17.57 -9.12 5.25
C ALA A 270 -16.37 -9.59 6.07
N GLU A 271 -15.25 -8.84 6.03
CA GLU A 271 -13.99 -9.15 6.71
C GLU A 271 -13.51 -7.92 7.48
N PRO A 272 -14.14 -7.59 8.64
CA PRO A 272 -13.92 -6.32 9.34
C PRO A 272 -12.73 -6.36 10.31
N SER A 273 -11.66 -7.11 10.01
CA SER A 273 -10.50 -7.21 10.89
C SER A 273 -9.42 -6.19 10.57
N LEU A 274 -8.84 -5.59 11.61
CA LEU A 274 -7.65 -4.73 11.49
C LEU A 274 -6.40 -5.50 11.08
N THR A 275 -6.39 -6.85 11.10
CA THR A 275 -5.31 -7.65 10.51
C THR A 275 -5.19 -7.43 9.00
N LEU A 276 -6.28 -6.96 8.35
CA LEU A 276 -6.36 -6.62 6.94
C LEU A 276 -5.98 -5.16 6.63
N VAL A 277 -5.31 -4.49 7.56
CA VAL A 277 -4.73 -3.15 7.35
C VAL A 277 -3.21 -3.29 7.36
N GLY A 278 -2.62 -3.31 6.17
CA GLY A 278 -1.18 -3.50 5.98
C GLY A 278 -0.32 -2.34 6.49
N PRO A 279 1.00 -2.54 6.67
CA PRO A 279 1.93 -1.49 7.07
C PRO A 279 2.18 -0.47 5.95
N LEU A 280 2.99 0.56 6.22
CA LEU A 280 3.40 1.56 5.22
C LEU A 280 4.48 1.04 4.27
N GLY A 281 5.17 -0.02 4.64
CA GLY A 281 6.24 -0.61 3.86
C GLY A 281 7.10 -1.55 4.68
N MET A 282 8.18 -2.05 4.08
CA MET A 282 9.09 -3.01 4.69
C MET A 282 10.55 -2.70 4.32
N MET A 283 11.48 -2.98 5.23
CA MET A 283 12.91 -2.97 4.94
C MET A 283 13.29 -4.17 4.07
N LYS A 284 14.10 -3.91 3.06
CA LYS A 284 14.78 -4.89 2.21
C LYS A 284 16.28 -4.61 2.32
N GLY A 285 16.95 -5.26 3.27
CA GLY A 285 18.26 -4.83 3.72
C GLY A 285 18.23 -3.40 4.26
N ASP A 286 19.06 -2.51 3.73
CA ASP A 286 19.12 -1.10 4.10
C ASP A 286 18.09 -0.21 3.37
N TRP A 287 17.33 -0.77 2.44
CA TRP A 287 16.42 -0.04 1.56
C TRP A 287 14.96 -0.26 1.96
N PHE A 288 14.13 0.74 1.73
CA PHE A 288 12.72 0.66 2.11
C PHE A 288 11.82 0.50 0.90
N GLN A 289 11.07 -0.60 0.87
CA GLN A 289 9.96 -0.77 -0.05
C GLN A 289 8.72 -0.11 0.53
N VAL A 290 8.16 0.87 -0.18
CA VAL A 290 6.90 1.50 0.20
C VAL A 290 5.74 0.62 -0.27
N TYR A 291 4.74 0.44 0.59
CA TYR A 291 3.55 -0.33 0.27
C TYR A 291 2.42 0.54 -0.24
N ALA A 292 1.67 0.02 -1.21
CA ALA A 292 0.44 0.65 -1.66
C ALA A 292 -0.57 0.76 -0.51
N PRO A 293 -1.29 1.88 -0.37
CA PRO A 293 -2.24 2.05 0.72
C PRO A 293 -3.39 1.05 0.72
N MET A 294 -3.85 0.62 -0.47
CA MET A 294 -4.95 -0.33 -0.68
C MET A 294 -4.53 -1.44 -1.63
N GLN A 295 -5.26 -2.55 -1.61
CA GLN A 295 -5.14 -3.62 -2.60
C GLN A 295 -5.89 -3.30 -3.89
N ASN A 296 -5.48 -3.96 -4.97
CA ASN A 296 -6.09 -3.85 -6.29
C ASN A 296 -7.34 -4.73 -6.44
N GLU A 297 -7.90 -4.75 -7.65
CA GLU A 297 -9.12 -5.49 -7.97
C GLU A 297 -9.00 -7.00 -7.76
N ASN A 298 -7.80 -7.57 -7.74
CA ASN A 298 -7.61 -9.02 -7.65
C ASN A 298 -8.20 -9.61 -6.36
N VAL A 299 -8.09 -8.91 -5.23
CA VAL A 299 -8.69 -9.41 -3.97
C VAL A 299 -10.22 -9.38 -3.99
N TYR A 300 -10.82 -8.55 -4.83
CA TYR A 300 -12.27 -8.42 -4.96
C TYR A 300 -12.86 -9.24 -6.10
N THR A 301 -12.01 -9.76 -6.99
CA THR A 301 -12.41 -10.50 -8.20
C THR A 301 -11.85 -11.93 -8.24
N ASN A 302 -11.45 -12.45 -7.09
CA ASN A 302 -10.84 -13.77 -6.96
C ASN A 302 -9.71 -13.98 -8.00
N ASN A 303 -8.68 -13.13 -7.93
CA ASN A 303 -7.55 -13.12 -8.88
C ASN A 303 -7.98 -13.09 -10.34
N TRP A 304 -8.88 -12.17 -10.67
CA TRP A 304 -9.41 -11.93 -12.02
C TRP A 304 -10.12 -13.12 -12.64
N THR A 305 -10.75 -13.97 -11.83
CA THR A 305 -11.60 -15.06 -12.29
C THR A 305 -13.10 -14.74 -12.19
N GLY A 306 -13.48 -13.72 -11.39
CA GLY A 306 -14.84 -13.22 -11.18
C GLY A 306 -15.22 -13.16 -9.70
N PRO A 307 -16.26 -12.39 -9.36
CA PRO A 307 -17.05 -11.56 -10.26
C PRO A 307 -16.31 -10.30 -10.72
N PHE A 308 -16.32 -9.97 -12.01
CA PHE A 308 -15.56 -8.83 -12.55
C PHE A 308 -16.09 -7.46 -12.11
N TYR A 309 -17.29 -7.37 -11.53
CA TYR A 309 -17.78 -6.14 -10.88
C TYR A 309 -17.28 -5.96 -9.44
N GLY A 310 -16.57 -6.95 -8.89
CA GLY A 310 -16.20 -7.00 -7.47
C GLY A 310 -15.38 -5.81 -6.96
N PHE A 311 -14.64 -5.12 -7.84
CA PHE A 311 -13.80 -4.00 -7.44
C PHE A 311 -14.58 -2.83 -6.80
N GLU A 312 -15.86 -2.67 -7.07
CA GLU A 312 -16.67 -1.63 -6.39
C GLU A 312 -16.66 -1.77 -4.87
N ARG A 313 -16.38 -2.97 -4.33
CA ARG A 313 -16.27 -3.22 -2.90
C ARG A 313 -15.07 -2.53 -2.23
N VAL A 314 -14.10 -2.04 -3.01
CA VAL A 314 -13.00 -1.24 -2.47
C VAL A 314 -13.51 0.02 -1.76
N ILE A 315 -14.70 0.50 -2.10
CA ILE A 315 -15.36 1.62 -1.42
C ILE A 315 -15.57 1.31 0.07
N GLU A 316 -15.95 0.07 0.42
CA GLU A 316 -16.05 -0.36 1.83
C GLU A 316 -14.68 -0.21 2.55
N THR A 317 -13.59 -0.59 1.87
CA THR A 317 -12.24 -0.44 2.40
C THR A 317 -11.89 1.04 2.61
N PHE A 318 -12.28 1.92 1.69
CA PHE A 318 -12.09 3.36 1.86
C PHE A 318 -12.81 3.88 3.09
N GLU A 319 -14.08 3.52 3.30
CA GLU A 319 -14.88 3.94 4.43
C GLU A 319 -14.34 3.38 5.76
N MET A 320 -14.06 2.09 5.83
CA MET A 320 -13.59 1.42 7.05
C MET A 320 -12.16 1.82 7.45
N THR A 321 -11.36 2.33 6.54
CA THR A 321 -10.03 2.88 6.85
C THR A 321 -10.04 4.38 7.14
N ASP A 322 -11.21 5.02 7.17
CA ASP A 322 -11.41 6.42 7.58
C ASP A 322 -12.07 6.53 8.96
N THR A 323 -13.08 5.72 9.22
CA THR A 323 -13.88 5.77 10.43
C THR A 323 -13.87 4.43 11.17
N PRO A 324 -13.72 4.38 12.50
CA PRO A 324 -13.63 5.49 13.46
C PRO A 324 -12.27 6.20 13.51
N ARG A 325 -11.26 5.71 12.82
CA ARG A 325 -9.92 6.31 12.74
C ARG A 325 -9.39 6.25 11.32
N ARG A 326 -8.83 7.37 10.84
CA ARG A 326 -8.14 7.39 9.56
C ARG A 326 -6.83 6.63 9.64
N LEU A 327 -6.78 5.50 8.95
CA LEU A 327 -5.64 4.57 8.94
C LEU A 327 -4.84 4.66 7.65
N LYS A 328 -5.51 4.94 6.51
CA LYS A 328 -4.91 4.93 5.17
C LYS A 328 -5.44 6.07 4.30
N PRO A 329 -4.67 6.57 3.32
CA PRO A 329 -5.23 7.37 2.23
C PRO A 329 -6.17 6.52 1.36
N VAL A 330 -6.99 7.16 0.54
CA VAL A 330 -7.72 6.48 -0.55
C VAL A 330 -6.72 6.15 -1.65
N ASN A 331 -6.75 4.93 -2.16
CA ASN A 331 -5.94 4.53 -3.31
C ASN A 331 -6.79 3.71 -4.29
N ILE A 332 -7.13 4.30 -5.42
CA ILE A 332 -7.74 3.58 -6.54
C ILE A 332 -6.61 2.89 -7.28
N TYR A 333 -6.41 1.61 -6.96
CA TYR A 333 -5.33 0.77 -7.47
C TYR A 333 -5.90 -0.37 -8.31
N TYR A 334 -5.47 -0.44 -9.57
CA TYR A 334 -5.94 -1.47 -10.49
C TYR A 334 -4.94 -1.70 -11.63
N HIS A 335 -5.15 -2.82 -12.36
CA HIS A 335 -4.38 -3.16 -13.55
C HIS A 335 -5.10 -2.70 -14.82
N THR A 336 -4.35 -2.44 -15.88
CA THR A 336 -4.91 -1.99 -17.16
C THR A 336 -5.98 -2.94 -17.71
N TYR A 337 -5.86 -4.25 -17.49
CA TYR A 337 -6.85 -5.23 -17.94
C TYR A 337 -8.24 -5.05 -17.34
N ILE A 338 -8.43 -4.31 -16.25
CA ILE A 338 -9.75 -4.01 -15.69
C ILE A 338 -10.68 -3.35 -16.74
N ALA A 339 -10.07 -2.62 -17.68
CA ALA A 339 -10.78 -1.99 -18.79
C ALA A 339 -11.15 -2.97 -19.92
N SER A 340 -10.98 -4.29 -19.74
CA SER A 340 -11.32 -5.30 -20.74
C SER A 340 -12.73 -5.87 -20.61
N LYS A 341 -13.35 -5.85 -19.43
CA LYS A 341 -14.68 -6.43 -19.20
C LYS A 341 -15.73 -5.34 -18.96
N ARG A 342 -16.92 -5.49 -19.56
CA ARG A 342 -18.01 -4.53 -19.35
C ARG A 342 -18.37 -4.35 -17.87
N ALA A 343 -18.42 -5.46 -17.12
CA ALA A 343 -18.76 -5.44 -15.71
C ALA A 343 -17.69 -4.71 -14.88
N SER A 344 -16.41 -4.90 -15.17
CA SER A 344 -15.34 -4.22 -14.45
C SER A 344 -15.21 -2.74 -14.82
N ILE A 345 -15.46 -2.37 -16.07
CA ILE A 345 -15.55 -0.97 -16.50
C ILE A 345 -16.65 -0.24 -15.69
N ALA A 346 -17.85 -0.86 -15.62
CA ALA A 346 -18.95 -0.29 -14.83
C ALA A 346 -18.61 -0.17 -13.33
N SER A 347 -17.97 -1.19 -12.77
CA SER A 347 -17.48 -1.17 -11.39
C SER A 347 -16.47 -0.05 -11.16
N LEU A 348 -15.49 0.09 -12.05
CA LEU A 348 -14.48 1.13 -11.96
C LEU A 348 -15.09 2.54 -12.05
N HIS A 349 -16.09 2.74 -12.91
CA HIS A 349 -16.86 4.00 -12.95
C HIS A 349 -17.56 4.32 -11.61
N LYS A 350 -18.08 3.31 -10.89
CA LYS A 350 -18.66 3.52 -9.55
C LYS A 350 -17.59 3.99 -8.56
N VAL A 351 -16.41 3.38 -8.59
CA VAL A 351 -15.28 3.77 -7.70
C VAL A 351 -14.85 5.21 -7.99
N TYR A 352 -14.66 5.56 -9.26
CA TYR A 352 -14.32 6.92 -9.65
C TYR A 352 -15.45 7.92 -9.31
N GLY A 353 -16.72 7.54 -9.54
CA GLY A 353 -17.88 8.37 -9.19
C GLY A 353 -17.97 8.64 -7.68
N TRP A 354 -17.66 7.65 -6.83
CA TRP A 354 -17.58 7.83 -5.39
C TRP A 354 -16.47 8.86 -5.06
N ALA A 355 -15.26 8.69 -5.60
CA ALA A 355 -14.15 9.60 -5.36
C ALA A 355 -14.45 11.02 -5.86
N GLU A 356 -15.11 11.17 -7.02
CA GLU A 356 -15.55 12.46 -7.55
C GLU A 356 -16.54 13.17 -6.60
N ALA A 357 -17.48 12.42 -6.01
CA ALA A 357 -18.42 12.97 -5.03
C ALA A 357 -17.68 13.47 -3.77
N GLN A 358 -16.69 12.73 -3.27
CA GLN A 358 -15.85 13.14 -2.14
C GLN A 358 -14.99 14.37 -2.47
N LEU A 359 -14.45 14.47 -3.70
CA LEU A 359 -13.71 15.63 -4.17
C LEU A 359 -14.56 16.90 -4.22
N ARG A 360 -15.81 16.79 -4.72
CA ARG A 360 -16.75 17.92 -4.71
C ARG A 360 -17.08 18.41 -3.31
N GLN A 361 -17.08 17.52 -2.31
CA GLN A 361 -17.24 17.84 -0.90
C GLN A 361 -15.96 18.29 -0.22
N GLN A 362 -14.86 18.43 -0.94
CA GLN A 362 -13.54 18.80 -0.44
C GLN A 362 -13.00 17.84 0.65
N GLN A 363 -13.41 16.57 0.63
CA GLN A 363 -12.95 15.56 1.57
C GLN A 363 -11.63 14.91 1.14
N LEU A 364 -11.31 14.94 -0.16
CA LEU A 364 -10.11 14.33 -0.71
C LEU A 364 -9.15 15.38 -1.27
N HIS A 365 -7.86 15.01 -1.27
CA HIS A 365 -6.75 15.76 -1.85
C HIS A 365 -5.98 14.84 -2.81
N PRO A 366 -6.12 15.02 -4.15
CA PRO A 366 -5.46 14.16 -5.12
C PRO A 366 -3.95 14.42 -5.17
N VAL A 367 -3.17 13.35 -5.20
CA VAL A 367 -1.71 13.38 -5.31
C VAL A 367 -1.20 12.27 -6.22
N HIS A 368 -0.03 12.43 -6.83
CA HIS A 368 0.67 11.34 -7.50
C HIS A 368 1.22 10.32 -6.49
N ALA A 369 1.45 9.08 -6.96
CA ALA A 369 2.08 8.06 -6.11
C ALA A 369 3.44 8.51 -5.60
N SER A 370 4.24 9.21 -6.42
CA SER A 370 5.53 9.74 -5.98
C SER A 370 5.44 10.63 -4.75
N GLU A 371 4.42 11.48 -4.64
CA GLU A 371 4.22 12.35 -3.48
C GLU A 371 3.89 11.55 -2.21
N TYR A 372 3.06 10.52 -2.32
CA TYR A 372 2.78 9.61 -1.20
C TYR A 372 4.03 8.84 -0.77
N ILE A 373 4.81 8.32 -1.73
CA ILE A 373 6.05 7.61 -1.47
C ILE A 373 7.04 8.53 -0.72
N GLU A 374 7.25 9.75 -1.21
CA GLU A 374 8.15 10.72 -0.58
C GLU A 374 7.69 11.09 0.84
N ARG A 375 6.37 11.28 1.07
CA ARG A 375 5.81 11.50 2.43
C ARG A 375 6.06 10.30 3.35
N THR A 376 5.96 9.07 2.84
CA THR A 376 6.22 7.85 3.60
C THR A 376 7.70 7.70 3.95
N LEU A 377 8.59 8.06 3.03
CA LEU A 377 10.03 8.10 3.29
C LEU A 377 10.42 9.19 4.31
N ASP A 378 9.78 10.36 4.23
CA ASP A 378 9.95 11.43 5.20
C ASP A 378 9.42 11.03 6.58
N TRP A 379 8.27 10.35 6.64
CA TRP A 379 7.69 9.81 7.88
C TRP A 379 8.69 8.94 8.65
N ARG A 380 9.46 8.12 7.96
CA ARG A 380 10.48 7.27 8.58
C ARG A 380 11.63 8.06 9.22
N ARG A 381 11.88 9.27 8.74
CA ARG A 381 12.96 10.16 9.22
C ARG A 381 12.44 11.23 10.17
N ALA A 382 11.12 11.35 10.29
CA ALA A 382 10.49 12.35 11.12
C ALA A 382 10.81 12.11 12.60
N THR A 383 11.11 13.18 13.32
CA THR A 383 11.38 13.14 14.75
C THR A 383 10.63 14.25 15.47
N VAL A 384 10.31 13.99 16.74
CA VAL A 384 9.73 14.98 17.64
C VAL A 384 10.64 15.09 18.86
N ALA A 385 11.11 16.27 19.13
CA ALA A 385 11.89 16.56 20.35
C ALA A 385 11.12 17.52 21.25
N ARG A 386 11.17 17.28 22.57
CA ARG A 386 10.72 18.24 23.57
C ARG A 386 11.91 19.10 23.98
N THR A 387 11.69 20.41 23.96
CA THR A 387 12.66 21.42 24.39
C THR A 387 12.03 22.28 25.47
N ASP A 388 12.81 23.13 26.11
CA ASP A 388 12.30 24.09 27.10
C ASP A 388 11.30 25.08 26.47
N ALA A 389 11.42 25.35 25.18
CA ALA A 389 10.53 26.24 24.43
C ALA A 389 9.27 25.54 23.89
N GLY A 390 9.17 24.20 23.98
CA GLY A 390 8.02 23.46 23.45
C GLY A 390 8.39 22.20 22.69
N LEU A 391 7.72 21.93 21.58
CA LEU A 391 7.96 20.77 20.73
C LEU A 391 8.64 21.20 19.43
N GLU A 392 9.73 20.54 19.10
CA GLU A 392 10.40 20.67 17.81
C GLU A 392 10.03 19.47 16.92
N LEU A 393 9.36 19.75 15.79
CA LEU A 393 8.98 18.75 14.80
C LEU A 393 9.97 18.80 13.64
N ARG A 394 10.69 17.72 13.40
CA ARG A 394 11.61 17.59 12.28
C ARG A 394 11.02 16.58 11.31
N GLY A 395 10.61 17.05 10.14
CA GLY A 395 10.07 16.26 9.03
C GLY A 395 10.89 16.45 7.78
N GLY A 396 10.52 15.75 6.73
CA GLY A 396 11.09 15.91 5.41
C GLY A 396 10.42 17.02 4.59
N ARG A 397 10.68 17.02 3.27
CA ARG A 397 10.19 18.05 2.35
C ARG A 397 8.71 17.89 2.03
N GLN A 398 8.19 16.64 1.95
CA GLN A 398 6.84 16.31 1.56
C GLN A 398 5.91 16.02 2.73
N LEU A 399 6.44 15.57 3.87
CA LEU A 399 5.65 15.37 5.09
C LEU A 399 5.38 16.71 5.76
N ARG A 400 4.14 17.19 5.65
CA ARG A 400 3.71 18.50 6.15
C ARG A 400 2.60 18.41 7.19
N GLN A 401 2.10 17.22 7.47
CA GLN A 401 0.98 17.01 8.37
C GLN A 401 1.41 16.24 9.62
N TRP A 402 0.93 16.71 10.76
CA TRP A 402 1.15 16.10 12.06
C TRP A 402 -0.19 15.96 12.77
N ARG A 403 -0.41 14.81 13.37
CA ARG A 403 -1.66 14.50 14.07
C ARG A 403 -1.42 14.51 15.58
N VAL A 404 -2.33 15.09 16.32
CA VAL A 404 -2.44 14.99 17.79
C VAL A 404 -3.74 14.30 18.16
N ASP A 405 -3.81 13.72 19.36
CA ASP A 405 -5.06 13.11 19.82
C ASP A 405 -6.12 14.18 20.09
N ALA A 406 -7.39 13.82 19.95
CA ALA A 406 -8.51 14.71 20.25
C ALA A 406 -8.42 15.22 21.70
N GLY A 407 -8.67 16.50 21.90
CA GLY A 407 -8.56 17.15 23.22
C GLY A 407 -7.14 17.63 23.58
N SER A 408 -6.12 17.34 22.77
CA SER A 408 -4.79 17.91 22.96
C SER A 408 -4.78 19.42 22.73
N ALA A 409 -3.83 20.11 23.38
CA ALA A 409 -3.61 21.53 23.18
C ALA A 409 -3.24 21.81 21.71
N LEU A 410 -3.80 22.86 21.14
CA LEU A 410 -3.46 23.35 19.81
C LEU A 410 -2.19 24.21 19.87
N PRO A 411 -1.44 24.31 18.74
CA PRO A 411 -0.27 25.17 18.69
C PRO A 411 -0.64 26.64 18.87
N VAL A 412 0.17 27.37 19.62
CA VAL A 412 0.06 28.82 19.77
C VAL A 412 0.77 29.45 18.58
N PHE A 413 0.01 29.89 17.56
CA PHE A 413 0.58 30.36 16.29
C PHE A 413 1.52 31.56 16.42
N SER A 414 1.27 32.46 17.39
CA SER A 414 2.16 33.58 17.65
C SER A 414 3.54 33.20 18.22
N ALA A 415 3.65 31.99 18.77
CA ALA A 415 4.89 31.41 19.32
C ALA A 415 5.42 30.24 18.47
N ALA A 416 4.71 29.86 17.38
CA ALA A 416 5.08 28.74 16.55
C ALA A 416 5.81 29.22 15.29
N ASN A 417 6.86 28.49 14.91
CA ASN A 417 7.56 28.68 13.65
C ASN A 417 7.28 27.52 12.71
N GLY A 418 6.94 27.82 11.44
CA GLY A 418 6.70 26.82 10.41
C GLY A 418 5.36 26.08 10.50
N ILE A 419 4.43 26.51 11.36
CA ILE A 419 3.07 25.95 11.46
C ILE A 419 2.10 26.88 10.75
N ALA A 420 1.46 26.41 9.68
CA ALA A 420 0.54 27.20 8.86
C ALA A 420 -0.90 27.19 9.40
N GLY A 421 -1.30 26.15 10.14
CA GLY A 421 -2.67 26.02 10.65
C GLY A 421 -2.94 24.69 11.32
N HIS A 422 -4.20 24.47 11.72
CA HIS A 422 -4.69 23.21 12.23
C HIS A 422 -6.09 22.91 11.68
N HIS A 423 -6.44 21.63 11.66
CA HIS A 423 -7.78 21.11 11.36
C HIS A 423 -8.24 20.20 12.48
N ARG A 424 -9.52 20.20 12.76
CA ARG A 424 -10.18 19.29 13.72
C ARG A 424 -10.91 18.18 12.99
#